data_078a8bb71ba4cb7a92270dc91580b49b
#
_entry.id   078a8bb71ba4cb7a92270dc91580b49b
#
_cell.length_a   1.000
_cell.length_b   1.000
_cell.length_c   1.000
_cell.angle_alpha   90.00
_cell.angle_beta   90.00
_cell.angle_gamma   90.00
#
_symmetry.space_group_name_H-M   'P 1'
#
loop_
_entity.id
_entity.type
_entity.pdbx_description
1 polymer ?
#
loop_
_entity_poly.entity_id
_entity_poly.type
_entity_poly.pdbx_seq_one_letter_code
_entity_poly.pdbx_strand_id
1 'polypeptide(L)'
;MKTQKCKRSNDPTLSRNYSTNDRTLRYKRIGQFLFIDTFFATSKEGKSSRENTCCQIFVLDKGFVFVVPIKRKSKVPLDLKLFAKEIGSLDAIICDAAGKQKSKEVRKFCHQIGTTLRYLEESAPWAKLSELYIGIIKEPIRKDMKSSNCPLVFRDY
;
A
#
# COMPACT_ATOMS: atom_id res chain seq x y z
N MET A 1 -8.79 -32.27 40.26
CA MET A 1 -8.16 -31.54 39.17
C MET A 1 -8.86 -30.17 38.97
N LYS A 2 -8.18 -29.09 39.28
CA LYS A 2 -8.71 -27.74 39.06
C LYS A 2 -8.40 -27.29 37.64
N THR A 3 -9.40 -27.24 36.78
CA THR A 3 -9.26 -26.68 35.42
C THR A 3 -8.95 -25.19 35.52
N GLN A 4 -7.73 -24.83 35.18
CA GLN A 4 -7.36 -23.42 34.94
C GLN A 4 -8.18 -22.88 33.77
N LYS A 5 -9.19 -22.06 34.05
CA LYS A 5 -9.86 -21.26 33.02
C LYS A 5 -8.85 -20.23 32.52
N CYS A 6 -8.33 -20.46 31.34
CA CYS A 6 -7.54 -19.46 30.62
C CYS A 6 -8.44 -18.24 30.37
N LYS A 7 -8.25 -17.16 31.14
CA LYS A 7 -8.90 -15.88 30.87
C LYS A 7 -8.37 -15.38 29.53
N ARG A 8 -9.19 -15.41 28.50
CA ARG A 8 -8.94 -14.66 27.29
C ARG A 8 -8.89 -13.19 27.67
N SER A 9 -7.71 -12.64 27.80
CA SER A 9 -7.54 -11.21 27.92
C SER A 9 -7.91 -10.58 26.58
N ASN A 10 -9.07 -9.96 26.53
CA ASN A 10 -9.49 -9.11 25.41
C ASN A 10 -8.84 -7.72 25.51
N ASP A 11 -7.71 -7.61 26.19
CA ASP A 11 -7.08 -6.32 26.43
C ASP A 11 -6.23 -5.91 25.20
N PRO A 12 -6.70 -4.98 24.37
CA PRO A 12 -5.97 -4.51 23.20
C PRO A 12 -4.70 -3.72 23.57
N THR A 13 -4.47 -3.48 24.85
CA THR A 13 -3.32 -2.70 25.33
C THR A 13 -2.04 -3.53 25.39
N LEU A 14 -2.12 -4.85 25.47
CA LEU A 14 -0.94 -5.72 25.48
C LEU A 14 -0.07 -5.61 24.23
N SER A 15 -0.66 -5.37 23.07
CA SER A 15 0.09 -5.22 21.82
C SER A 15 0.86 -3.89 21.71
N ARG A 16 0.54 -2.90 22.55
CA ARG A 16 1.17 -1.56 22.51
C ARG A 16 2.37 -1.41 23.43
N ASN A 17 2.51 -2.28 24.41
CA ASN A 17 3.52 -2.15 25.46
C ASN A 17 4.79 -2.99 25.23
N TYR A 18 4.88 -3.72 24.12
CA TYR A 18 6.12 -4.45 23.84
C TYR A 18 7.22 -3.48 23.38
N SER A 19 8.09 -3.14 24.31
CA SER A 19 9.38 -2.48 24.04
C SER A 19 10.35 -3.51 23.45
N THR A 20 10.05 -4.01 22.26
CA THR A 20 10.89 -4.97 21.56
C THR A 20 11.50 -4.36 20.33
N ASN A 21 12.75 -4.78 20.01
CA ASN A 21 13.37 -4.49 18.73
C ASN A 21 12.83 -5.37 17.60
N ASP A 22 12.02 -6.38 17.92
CA ASP A 22 11.34 -7.20 16.94
C ASP A 22 10.24 -6.39 16.23
N ARG A 23 10.50 -6.07 14.97
CA ARG A 23 9.60 -5.27 14.13
C ARG A 23 8.33 -5.99 13.74
N THR A 24 8.29 -7.33 13.85
CA THR A 24 7.09 -8.12 13.56
C THR A 24 5.98 -7.85 14.59
N LEU A 25 6.36 -7.48 15.82
CA LEU A 25 5.42 -7.16 16.89
C LEU A 25 5.02 -5.66 16.93
N ARG A 26 5.65 -4.81 16.14
CA ARG A 26 5.33 -3.36 16.10
C ARG A 26 4.09 -3.03 15.31
N TYR A 27 3.71 -3.88 14.36
CA TYR A 27 2.62 -3.63 13.44
C TYR A 27 1.46 -4.55 13.74
N LYS A 28 0.24 -3.99 13.80
CA LYS A 28 -0.98 -4.79 13.89
C LYS A 28 -1.04 -5.72 12.69
N ARG A 29 -1.18 -7.01 12.92
CA ARG A 29 -1.33 -7.97 11.83
C ARG A 29 -2.74 -7.97 11.29
N ILE A 30 -2.85 -7.85 9.99
CA ILE A 30 -4.10 -7.90 9.26
C ILE A 30 -4.04 -9.12 8.34
N GLY A 31 -4.92 -10.09 8.54
CA GLY A 31 -4.99 -11.30 7.71
C GLY A 31 -5.55 -11.00 6.32
N GLN A 32 -4.85 -10.21 5.52
CA GLN A 32 -5.28 -9.77 4.20
C GLN A 32 -4.11 -9.71 3.22
N PHE A 33 -4.45 -9.71 1.94
CA PHE A 33 -3.51 -9.50 0.84
C PHE A 33 -3.52 -8.04 0.41
N LEU A 34 -2.33 -7.51 0.15
CA LEU A 34 -2.14 -6.18 -0.39
C LEU A 34 -1.66 -6.25 -1.84
N PHE A 35 -2.40 -5.63 -2.72
CA PHE A 35 -1.99 -5.41 -4.10
C PHE A 35 -1.38 -4.02 -4.20
N ILE A 36 -0.17 -3.94 -4.76
CA ILE A 36 0.52 -2.67 -4.94
C ILE A 36 0.88 -2.45 -6.40
N ASP A 37 0.66 -1.23 -6.85
CA ASP A 37 1.02 -0.81 -8.20
C ASP A 37 1.37 0.68 -8.23
N THR A 38 2.02 1.13 -9.31
CA THR A 38 2.39 2.52 -9.53
C THR A 38 1.81 3.02 -10.83
N PHE A 39 0.96 4.02 -10.80
CA PHE A 39 0.42 4.63 -11.99
C PHE A 39 0.95 6.05 -12.21
N PHE A 40 1.05 6.42 -13.46
CA PHE A 40 1.58 7.72 -13.89
C PHE A 40 0.47 8.64 -14.35
N ALA A 41 0.68 9.91 -14.18
CA ALA A 41 -0.12 10.91 -14.85
C ALA A 41 0.14 10.83 -16.36
N THR A 42 -0.96 10.82 -17.13
CA THR A 42 -0.89 10.80 -18.61
C THR A 42 -0.76 12.20 -19.21
N SER A 43 -0.64 13.24 -18.39
CA SER A 43 -0.60 14.61 -18.87
C SER A 43 0.77 14.97 -19.45
N LYS A 44 0.76 15.73 -20.54
CA LYS A 44 1.98 16.29 -21.15
C LYS A 44 2.72 17.22 -20.19
N GLU A 45 2.05 17.74 -19.16
CA GLU A 45 2.62 18.62 -18.14
C GLU A 45 3.48 17.89 -17.11
N GLY A 46 3.47 16.56 -17.12
CA GLY A 46 4.42 15.68 -16.42
C GLY A 46 4.36 15.69 -14.90
N LYS A 47 4.45 16.85 -14.27
CA LYS A 47 4.51 17.00 -12.80
C LYS A 47 3.29 17.75 -12.26
N SER A 48 2.90 17.41 -11.03
CA SER A 48 1.92 18.19 -10.27
C SER A 48 2.55 19.45 -9.67
N SER A 49 1.72 20.32 -9.06
CA SER A 49 2.18 21.51 -8.32
C SER A 49 3.13 21.16 -7.17
N ARG A 50 3.02 19.92 -6.63
CA ARG A 50 3.91 19.36 -5.60
C ARG A 50 5.08 18.57 -6.19
N GLU A 51 5.31 18.67 -7.51
CA GLU A 51 6.34 17.94 -8.26
C GLU A 51 6.15 16.40 -8.28
N ASN A 52 4.96 15.89 -7.96
CA ASN A 52 4.69 14.46 -8.06
C ASN A 52 4.51 14.06 -9.53
N THR A 53 5.08 12.91 -9.90
CA THR A 53 5.03 12.38 -11.27
C THR A 53 4.17 11.13 -11.37
N CYS A 54 3.94 10.46 -10.26
CA CYS A 54 3.16 9.23 -10.20
C CYS A 54 2.49 9.08 -8.83
N CYS A 55 1.58 8.12 -8.74
CA CYS A 55 0.96 7.72 -7.49
C CYS A 55 1.22 6.25 -7.23
N GLN A 56 1.52 5.90 -6.00
CA GLN A 56 1.53 4.53 -5.51
C GLN A 56 0.15 4.18 -5.01
N ILE A 57 -0.43 3.10 -5.49
CA ILE A 57 -1.70 2.56 -5.01
C ILE A 57 -1.45 1.32 -4.16
N PHE A 58 -2.19 1.23 -3.08
CA PHE A 58 -2.26 0.10 -2.17
C PHE A 58 -3.71 -0.33 -2.07
N VAL A 59 -4.02 -1.55 -2.48
CA VAL A 59 -5.38 -2.10 -2.51
C VAL A 59 -5.41 -3.36 -1.67
N LEU A 60 -6.24 -3.36 -0.61
CA LEU A 60 -6.53 -4.58 0.13
C LEU A 60 -7.55 -5.43 -0.61
N ASP A 61 -7.47 -6.75 -0.44
CA ASP A 61 -8.41 -7.71 -1.05
C ASP A 61 -9.88 -7.45 -0.69
N LYS A 62 -10.14 -6.80 0.44
CA LYS A 62 -11.47 -6.36 0.88
C LYS A 62 -11.90 -4.99 0.37
N GLY A 63 -11.18 -4.41 -0.59
CA GLY A 63 -11.57 -3.18 -1.28
C GLY A 63 -11.13 -1.88 -0.62
N PHE A 64 -10.37 -1.91 0.47
CA PHE A 64 -9.76 -0.69 1.00
C PHE A 64 -8.64 -0.21 0.09
N VAL A 65 -8.65 1.08 -0.23
CA VAL A 65 -7.67 1.70 -1.13
C VAL A 65 -6.96 2.84 -0.44
N PHE A 66 -5.64 2.84 -0.56
CA PHE A 66 -4.78 3.91 -0.06
C PHE A 66 -3.87 4.38 -1.20
N VAL A 67 -3.86 5.67 -1.47
CA VAL A 67 -3.11 6.27 -2.59
C VAL A 67 -2.13 7.29 -2.05
N VAL A 68 -0.89 7.22 -2.51
CA VAL A 68 0.17 8.15 -2.11
C VAL A 68 0.77 8.77 -3.37
N PRO A 69 0.64 10.10 -3.57
CA PRO A 69 1.37 10.81 -4.62
C PRO A 69 2.87 10.81 -4.34
N ILE A 70 3.66 10.46 -5.33
CA ILE A 70 5.12 10.35 -5.19
C ILE A 70 5.87 11.06 -6.31
N LYS A 71 7.01 11.64 -5.95
CA LYS A 71 7.90 12.31 -6.92
C LYS A 71 8.66 11.30 -7.77
N ARG A 72 9.01 10.14 -7.21
CA ARG A 72 9.84 9.10 -7.89
C ARG A 72 9.51 7.71 -7.34
N LYS A 73 9.50 6.71 -8.19
CA LYS A 73 9.33 5.29 -7.79
C LYS A 73 10.33 4.80 -6.71
N SER A 74 11.45 5.48 -6.53
CA SER A 74 12.42 5.13 -5.46
C SER A 74 11.88 5.32 -4.06
N LYS A 75 10.74 6.02 -3.89
CA LYS A 75 10.09 6.22 -2.59
C LYS A 75 9.16 5.09 -2.17
N VAL A 76 8.83 4.15 -3.06
CA VAL A 76 7.94 3.01 -2.77
C VAL A 76 8.27 2.29 -1.45
N PRO A 77 9.55 2.02 -1.08
CA PRO A 77 9.85 1.41 0.21
C PRO A 77 9.43 2.25 1.42
N LEU A 78 9.50 3.59 1.28
CA LEU A 78 9.09 4.53 2.33
C LEU A 78 7.56 4.54 2.47
N ASP A 79 6.85 4.58 1.35
CA ASP A 79 5.39 4.59 1.30
C ASP A 79 4.82 3.28 1.85
N LEU A 80 5.48 2.16 1.57
CA LEU A 80 5.11 0.87 2.15
C LEU A 80 5.31 0.84 3.68
N LYS A 81 6.36 1.49 4.19
CA LYS A 81 6.56 1.65 5.64
C LYS A 81 5.48 2.52 6.26
N LEU A 82 5.09 3.60 5.59
CA LEU A 82 4.00 4.46 6.01
C LEU A 82 2.69 3.68 6.06
N PHE A 83 2.36 2.95 5.00
CA PHE A 83 1.19 2.09 4.96
C PHE A 83 1.17 1.09 6.12
N ALA A 84 2.27 0.37 6.34
CA ALA A 84 2.36 -0.61 7.44
C ALA A 84 2.23 0.05 8.82
N LYS A 85 2.69 1.30 8.98
CA LYS A 85 2.55 2.06 10.23
C LYS A 85 1.11 2.46 10.49
N GLU A 86 0.40 2.92 9.48
CA GLU A 86 -0.98 3.45 9.61
C GLU A 86 -2.03 2.32 9.64
N ILE A 87 -1.87 1.35 8.78
CA ILE A 87 -2.86 0.28 8.56
C ILE A 87 -2.47 -1.00 9.30
N GLY A 88 -1.21 -1.41 9.21
CA GLY A 88 -0.67 -2.62 9.83
C GLY A 88 0.13 -3.49 8.87
N SER A 89 0.65 -4.62 9.38
CA SER A 89 1.37 -5.61 8.58
C SER A 89 0.40 -6.65 8.00
N LEU A 90 0.68 -7.11 6.82
CA LEU A 90 -0.16 -7.98 6.01
C LEU A 90 0.44 -9.38 5.89
N ASP A 91 -0.38 -10.36 5.52
CA ASP A 91 0.11 -11.72 5.29
C ASP A 91 0.96 -11.80 4.01
N ALA A 92 0.51 -11.15 2.96
CA ALA A 92 1.27 -11.07 1.73
C ALA A 92 1.08 -9.74 1.00
N ILE A 93 2.12 -9.32 0.30
CA ILE A 93 2.09 -8.22 -0.65
C ILE A 93 2.25 -8.81 -2.05
N ILE A 94 1.35 -8.43 -2.92
CA ILE A 94 1.28 -8.87 -4.32
C ILE A 94 1.61 -7.69 -5.21
N CYS A 95 2.62 -7.81 -6.05
CA CYS A 95 3.05 -6.74 -6.92
C CYS A 95 3.52 -7.28 -8.27
N ASP A 96 3.55 -6.40 -9.26
CA ASP A 96 4.13 -6.71 -10.56
C ASP A 96 5.62 -7.07 -10.43
N ALA A 97 6.05 -8.00 -11.27
CA ALA A 97 7.43 -8.44 -11.36
C ALA A 97 8.37 -7.34 -11.87
N ALA A 98 7.83 -6.28 -12.46
CA ALA A 98 8.59 -5.18 -13.03
C ALA A 98 9.01 -4.13 -11.99
N GLY A 99 10.23 -3.67 -12.08
CA GLY A 99 10.68 -2.43 -11.47
C GLY A 99 11.09 -2.48 -9.99
N LYS A 100 10.87 -1.37 -9.26
CA LYS A 100 11.44 -1.11 -7.93
C LYS A 100 10.75 -1.83 -6.79
N GLN A 101 9.60 -2.44 -7.03
CA GLN A 101 8.94 -3.33 -6.08
C GLN A 101 9.79 -4.58 -5.81
N LYS A 102 10.70 -4.96 -6.73
CA LYS A 102 11.74 -5.98 -6.53
C LYS A 102 12.97 -5.47 -5.75
N SER A 103 12.98 -4.22 -5.29
CA SER A 103 14.16 -3.68 -4.63
C SER A 103 14.55 -4.48 -3.39
N LYS A 104 15.85 -4.53 -3.11
CA LYS A 104 16.38 -5.17 -1.89
C LYS A 104 15.77 -4.57 -0.63
N GLU A 105 15.45 -3.28 -0.67
CA GLU A 105 14.85 -2.54 0.46
C GLU A 105 13.42 -2.98 0.76
N VAL A 106 12.58 -3.16 -0.27
CA VAL A 106 11.21 -3.70 -0.11
C VAL A 106 11.26 -5.11 0.45
N ARG A 107 12.10 -5.98 -0.12
CA ARG A 107 12.27 -7.36 0.37
C ARG A 107 12.71 -7.40 1.83
N LYS A 108 13.74 -6.59 2.17
CA LYS A 108 14.24 -6.50 3.55
C LYS A 108 13.14 -6.02 4.49
N PHE A 109 12.36 -5.02 4.10
CA PHE A 109 11.26 -4.53 4.91
C PHE A 109 10.16 -5.59 5.09
N CYS A 110 9.71 -6.24 4.01
CA CYS A 110 8.72 -7.32 4.09
C CYS A 110 9.18 -8.44 5.02
N HIS A 111 10.43 -8.87 4.88
CA HIS A 111 11.02 -9.87 5.77
C HIS A 111 11.01 -9.41 7.24
N GLN A 112 11.35 -8.14 7.51
CA GLN A 112 11.37 -7.57 8.86
C GLN A 112 10.01 -7.52 9.54
N ILE A 113 8.92 -7.37 8.77
CA ILE A 113 7.54 -7.32 9.29
C ILE A 113 6.81 -8.66 9.17
N GLY A 114 7.51 -9.71 8.72
CA GLY A 114 6.92 -11.06 8.56
C GLY A 114 5.86 -11.13 7.46
N THR A 115 5.96 -10.30 6.42
CA THR A 115 5.04 -10.26 5.27
C THR A 115 5.66 -10.98 4.08
N THR A 116 4.92 -11.87 3.44
CA THR A 116 5.36 -12.57 2.23
C THR A 116 5.25 -11.65 1.02
N LEU A 117 6.32 -11.52 0.24
CA LEU A 117 6.30 -10.77 -1.02
C LEU A 117 6.11 -11.74 -2.18
N ARG A 118 5.04 -11.53 -2.96
CA ARG A 118 4.71 -12.33 -4.14
C ARG A 118 4.74 -11.46 -5.38
N TYR A 119 5.27 -12.01 -6.47
CA TYR A 119 5.28 -11.34 -7.77
C TYR A 119 4.24 -11.98 -8.66
N LEU A 120 3.46 -11.14 -9.34
CA LEU A 120 2.51 -11.59 -10.34
C LEU A 120 3.25 -11.96 -11.63
N GLU A 121 2.79 -13.01 -12.25
CA GLU A 121 3.10 -13.32 -13.65
C GLU A 121 2.28 -12.42 -14.57
N GLU A 122 2.81 -12.12 -15.76
CA GLU A 122 2.20 -11.17 -16.73
C GLU A 122 0.75 -11.51 -17.12
N SER A 123 0.35 -12.78 -16.99
CA SER A 123 -0.99 -13.27 -17.31
C SER A 123 -1.91 -13.47 -16.10
N ALA A 124 -1.49 -13.09 -14.91
CA ALA A 124 -2.23 -13.41 -13.69
C ALA A 124 -3.50 -12.54 -13.54
N PRO A 125 -4.65 -13.16 -13.25
CA PRO A 125 -5.92 -12.44 -13.11
C PRO A 125 -5.93 -11.42 -11.94
N TRP A 126 -5.04 -11.58 -10.99
CA TRP A 126 -4.90 -10.68 -9.83
C TRP A 126 -4.29 -9.32 -10.15
N ALA A 127 -3.53 -9.20 -11.26
CA ALA A 127 -3.04 -7.92 -11.78
C ALA A 127 -4.19 -6.95 -12.08
N LYS A 128 -5.34 -7.48 -12.44
CA LYS A 128 -6.55 -6.72 -12.78
C LYS A 128 -7.14 -5.96 -11.59
N LEU A 129 -6.88 -6.37 -10.33
CA LEU A 129 -7.45 -5.68 -9.18
C LEU A 129 -6.87 -4.28 -9.00
N SER A 130 -5.55 -4.13 -9.04
CA SER A 130 -4.90 -2.81 -8.98
C SER A 130 -5.30 -1.94 -10.16
N GLU A 131 -5.33 -2.49 -11.37
CA GLU A 131 -5.75 -1.80 -12.60
C GLU A 131 -7.20 -1.34 -12.51
N LEU A 132 -8.11 -2.18 -12.01
CA LEU A 132 -9.51 -1.84 -11.79
C LEU A 132 -9.64 -0.61 -10.89
N TYR A 133 -8.97 -0.62 -9.74
CA TYR A 133 -9.03 0.50 -8.79
C TYR A 133 -8.33 1.76 -9.32
N ILE A 134 -7.26 1.62 -10.10
CA ILE A 134 -6.66 2.74 -10.81
C ILE A 134 -7.67 3.40 -11.76
N GLY A 135 -8.44 2.59 -12.51
CA GLY A 135 -9.51 3.09 -13.37
C GLY A 135 -10.60 3.82 -12.59
N ILE A 136 -11.09 3.19 -11.51
CA ILE A 136 -12.12 3.76 -10.62
C ILE A 136 -11.69 5.11 -10.03
N ILE A 137 -10.42 5.28 -9.70
CA ILE A 137 -9.89 6.53 -9.11
C ILE A 137 -9.64 7.59 -10.19
N LYS A 138 -9.06 7.21 -11.31
CA LYS A 138 -8.69 8.17 -12.37
C LYS A 138 -9.90 8.81 -13.04
N GLU A 139 -10.97 8.07 -13.22
CA GLU A 139 -12.12 8.56 -13.98
C GLU A 139 -12.89 9.68 -13.26
N PRO A 140 -13.28 9.56 -11.97
CA PRO A 140 -13.86 10.65 -11.22
C PRO A 140 -12.95 11.87 -11.17
N ILE A 141 -11.66 11.69 -10.86
CA ILE A 141 -10.70 12.80 -10.80
C ILE A 141 -10.70 13.59 -12.13
N ARG A 142 -10.65 12.88 -13.27
CA ARG A 142 -10.69 13.54 -14.58
C ARG A 142 -12.01 14.27 -14.84
N LYS A 143 -13.14 13.70 -14.44
CA LYS A 143 -14.46 14.34 -14.57
C LYS A 143 -14.53 15.59 -13.71
N ASP A 144 -14.12 15.49 -12.45
CA ASP A 144 -14.17 16.62 -11.51
C ASP A 144 -13.24 17.75 -11.93
N MET A 145 -12.02 17.43 -12.37
CA MET A 145 -11.10 18.44 -12.90
C MET A 145 -11.63 19.12 -14.16
N LYS A 146 -12.28 18.36 -15.04
CA LYS A 146 -12.90 18.91 -16.26
C LYS A 146 -14.11 19.79 -15.93
N SER A 147 -14.98 19.34 -15.02
CA SER A 147 -16.19 20.09 -14.64
C SER A 147 -15.87 21.38 -13.87
N SER A 148 -14.84 21.34 -13.03
CA SER A 148 -14.37 22.50 -12.25
C SER A 148 -13.40 23.41 -13.01
N ASN A 149 -13.06 23.06 -14.25
CA ASN A 149 -12.02 23.76 -15.04
C ASN A 149 -10.67 23.83 -14.31
N CYS A 150 -10.39 22.86 -13.44
CA CYS A 150 -9.20 22.84 -12.62
C CYS A 150 -7.98 22.43 -13.47
N PRO A 151 -6.88 23.20 -13.40
CA PRO A 151 -5.66 22.82 -14.12
C PRO A 151 -5.12 21.46 -13.70
N LEU A 152 -4.64 20.67 -14.67
CA LEU A 152 -4.11 19.33 -14.44
C LEU A 152 -2.92 19.28 -13.47
N VAL A 153 -2.27 20.40 -13.23
CA VAL A 153 -1.18 20.50 -12.24
C VAL A 153 -1.65 20.28 -10.80
N PHE A 154 -2.95 20.42 -10.52
CA PHE A 154 -3.54 20.20 -9.18
C PHE A 154 -4.13 18.80 -8.98
N ARG A 155 -3.85 17.84 -9.85
CA ARG A 155 -4.45 16.49 -9.85
C ARG A 155 -4.17 15.61 -8.61
N ASP A 156 -3.27 16.01 -7.74
CA ASP A 156 -2.87 15.30 -6.52
C ASP A 156 -3.33 16.01 -5.23
N TYR A 157 -4.31 16.88 -5.35
CA TYR A 157 -4.99 17.52 -4.22
C TYR A 157 -6.35 16.88 -3.96
#